data_5e9516674b0c2462fc64eb6576c2a682
#
_entry.id   5e9516674b0c2462fc64eb6576c2a682
#
_cell.length_a   1.000
_cell.length_b   1.000
_cell.length_c   1.000
_cell.angle_alpha   90.00
_cell.angle_beta   90.00
_cell.angle_gamma   90.00
#
_symmetry.space_group_name_H-M   'P 1'
#
loop_
_entity.id
_entity.type
_entity.pdbx_description
1 polymer ?
#
loop_
_entity_poly.entity_id
_entity_poly.type
_entity_poly.pdbx_seq_one_letter_code
_entity_poly.pdbx_strand_id
1 'polypeptide(L)'
;DSDGRVVWGTKTCTVAGDYFIDASESGRLTRLSNFGGTTGRYDWPANKLDASEQGSSGKARQQAATLMFKVTNFNRHAAGLENAQHGGFIGVAGGTDAYKNNAKIIAFNNKYGPQGFALKPFNMAQDAAEGSNPLASEWWVNMLLVFNVDGRAYNRDKGTSIFPKDMRSDYMTVDDAYVAAKKVLEYDDFLPALRSFPGFE
;
A
#
# COMPACT_ATOMS: atom_id res chain seq x y z
N ASP A 1 -19.90 -16.12 -0.02
CA ASP A 1 -20.47 -16.97 1.03
C ASP A 1 -20.76 -16.16 2.29
N SER A 2 -21.29 -16.81 3.33
CA SER A 2 -21.60 -16.16 4.62
C SER A 2 -20.41 -15.51 5.31
N ASP A 3 -19.20 -15.90 4.97
CA ASP A 3 -17.94 -15.43 5.56
C ASP A 3 -17.33 -14.27 4.76
N GLY A 4 -18.05 -13.69 3.81
CA GLY A 4 -17.55 -12.61 2.95
C GLY A 4 -16.49 -13.05 1.94
N ARG A 5 -16.24 -14.33 1.79
CA ARG A 5 -15.30 -14.86 0.79
C ARG A 5 -15.97 -14.91 -0.57
N VAL A 6 -15.25 -14.47 -1.60
CA VAL A 6 -15.67 -14.67 -2.97
C VAL A 6 -15.56 -16.15 -3.29
N VAL A 7 -16.70 -16.80 -3.42
CA VAL A 7 -16.77 -18.19 -3.91
C VAL A 7 -17.03 -18.12 -5.42
N TRP A 8 -16.17 -18.78 -6.19
CA TRP A 8 -16.42 -18.96 -7.61
C TRP A 8 -17.68 -19.82 -7.76
N GLY A 9 -18.77 -19.16 -8.11
CA GLY A 9 -20.05 -19.84 -8.29
C GLY A 9 -20.12 -20.56 -9.64
N THR A 10 -21.00 -21.53 -9.71
CA THR A 10 -21.40 -22.21 -10.95
C THR A 10 -22.36 -21.36 -11.81
N LYS A 11 -22.77 -20.19 -11.31
CA LYS A 11 -23.67 -19.29 -12.04
C LYS A 11 -22.88 -18.40 -12.96
N THR A 12 -23.20 -18.40 -14.24
CA THR A 12 -22.70 -17.48 -15.24
C THR A 12 -23.74 -16.38 -15.48
N CYS A 13 -23.26 -15.15 -15.59
CA CYS A 13 -24.06 -14.01 -16.03
C CYS A 13 -23.42 -13.45 -17.29
N THR A 14 -24.20 -13.32 -18.36
CA THR A 14 -23.74 -12.66 -19.57
C THR A 14 -24.19 -11.21 -19.54
N VAL A 15 -23.22 -10.29 -19.64
CA VAL A 15 -23.47 -8.85 -19.74
C VAL A 15 -23.08 -8.42 -21.13
N ALA A 16 -24.03 -7.82 -21.88
CA ALA A 16 -23.79 -7.22 -23.17
C ALA A 16 -23.70 -5.70 -23.01
N GLY A 17 -22.76 -5.08 -23.70
CA GLY A 17 -22.57 -3.63 -23.71
C GLY A 17 -21.66 -3.22 -24.86
N ASP A 18 -21.80 -1.99 -25.35
CA ASP A 18 -20.95 -1.46 -26.40
C ASP A 18 -19.55 -1.10 -25.89
N TYR A 19 -19.44 -0.79 -24.60
CA TYR A 19 -18.19 -0.42 -23.95
C TYR A 19 -18.10 -1.08 -22.57
N PHE A 20 -16.89 -1.44 -22.17
CA PHE A 20 -16.58 -1.96 -20.84
C PHE A 20 -15.45 -1.14 -20.23
N ILE A 21 -15.64 -0.70 -19.00
CA ILE A 21 -14.65 0.04 -18.22
C ILE A 21 -14.16 -0.84 -17.08
N ASP A 22 -12.86 -1.15 -17.08
CA ASP A 22 -12.21 -1.88 -16.00
C ASP A 22 -11.70 -0.89 -14.95
N ALA A 23 -12.44 -0.72 -13.88
CA ALA A 23 -12.07 0.09 -12.73
C ALA A 23 -11.56 -0.76 -11.55
N SER A 24 -11.16 -2.01 -11.79
CA SER A 24 -10.58 -2.87 -10.75
C SER A 24 -9.13 -2.49 -10.45
N GLU A 25 -8.70 -2.68 -9.19
CA GLU A 25 -7.33 -2.36 -8.75
C GLU A 25 -6.23 -3.04 -9.58
N SER A 26 -6.50 -4.24 -10.05
CA SER A 26 -5.52 -5.08 -10.74
C SER A 26 -5.73 -5.18 -12.25
N GLY A 27 -6.63 -4.38 -12.85
CA GLY A 27 -6.99 -4.51 -14.25
C GLY A 27 -7.53 -5.91 -14.57
N ARG A 28 -8.34 -6.48 -13.66
CA ARG A 28 -8.74 -7.89 -13.72
C ARG A 28 -9.55 -8.22 -14.97
N LEU A 29 -10.48 -7.35 -15.36
CA LEU A 29 -11.30 -7.55 -16.54
C LEU A 29 -10.42 -7.47 -17.82
N THR A 30 -9.55 -6.48 -17.90
CA THR A 30 -8.59 -6.30 -18.98
C THR A 30 -7.71 -7.54 -19.16
N ARG A 31 -7.19 -8.09 -18.06
CA ARG A 31 -6.34 -9.29 -18.06
C ARG A 31 -7.11 -10.54 -18.45
N LEU A 32 -8.36 -10.71 -17.99
CA LEU A 32 -9.23 -11.81 -18.38
C LEU A 32 -9.61 -11.76 -19.87
N SER A 33 -9.75 -10.56 -20.41
CA SER A 33 -10.04 -10.33 -21.84
C SER A 33 -8.83 -10.49 -22.76
N ASN A 34 -7.67 -10.83 -22.19
CA ASN A 34 -6.39 -11.01 -22.91
C ASN A 34 -5.92 -9.78 -23.69
N PHE A 35 -6.32 -8.59 -23.27
CA PHE A 35 -5.75 -7.36 -23.79
C PHE A 35 -4.32 -7.18 -23.32
N GLY A 36 -3.45 -6.74 -24.23
CA GLY A 36 -2.08 -6.36 -23.90
C GLY A 36 -2.08 -5.13 -23.00
N GLY A 37 -1.15 -5.12 -22.05
CA GLY A 37 -0.96 -4.00 -21.15
C GLY A 37 0.45 -4.00 -20.58
N THR A 38 0.87 -2.84 -20.08
CA THR A 38 2.13 -2.68 -19.36
C THR A 38 1.88 -2.51 -17.87
N THR A 39 2.85 -2.90 -17.07
CA THR A 39 2.78 -2.78 -15.60
C THR A 39 3.94 -1.94 -15.09
N GLY A 40 3.64 -1.05 -14.15
CA GLY A 40 4.63 -0.12 -13.62
C GLY A 40 5.06 0.89 -14.68
N ARG A 41 6.37 1.15 -14.78
CA ARG A 41 6.95 2.11 -15.74
C ARG A 41 7.64 1.42 -16.93
N TYR A 42 7.21 0.24 -17.27
CA TYR A 42 7.87 -0.56 -18.30
C TYR A 42 7.98 0.13 -19.67
N ASP A 43 6.97 0.89 -20.04
CA ASP A 43 6.85 1.62 -21.31
C ASP A 43 7.32 3.08 -21.24
N TRP A 44 7.84 3.50 -20.10
CA TRP A 44 8.35 4.87 -19.99
C TRP A 44 9.69 5.01 -20.71
N PRO A 45 9.89 6.10 -21.45
CA PRO A 45 11.18 6.41 -22.06
C PRO A 45 12.26 6.54 -20.98
N ALA A 46 13.46 5.99 -21.26
CA ALA A 46 14.56 5.98 -20.30
C ALA A 46 14.90 7.37 -19.74
N ASN A 47 14.77 8.42 -20.56
CA ASN A 47 15.03 9.81 -20.15
C ASN A 47 13.96 10.41 -19.21
N LYS A 48 12.89 9.68 -18.95
CA LYS A 48 11.83 10.04 -17.98
C LYS A 48 11.94 9.25 -16.69
N LEU A 49 12.90 8.34 -16.60
CA LEU A 49 13.18 7.54 -15.40
C LEU A 49 14.29 8.22 -14.58
N ASP A 50 14.25 8.03 -13.27
CA ASP A 50 15.35 8.45 -12.41
C ASP A 50 16.63 7.67 -12.74
N ALA A 51 17.79 8.26 -12.50
CA ALA A 51 19.08 7.65 -12.82
C ALA A 51 19.25 6.24 -12.23
N SER A 52 18.72 6.01 -11.04
CA SER A 52 18.68 4.69 -10.39
C SER A 52 17.79 3.66 -11.08
N GLU A 53 16.87 4.11 -11.93
CA GLU A 53 15.93 3.28 -12.65
C GLU A 53 16.38 2.97 -14.09
N GLN A 54 17.22 3.82 -14.68
CA GLN A 54 17.62 3.72 -16.08
C GLN A 54 18.41 2.46 -16.42
N GLY A 55 19.20 1.94 -15.49
CA GLY A 55 20.00 0.71 -15.67
C GLY A 55 19.28 -0.59 -15.36
N SER A 56 18.04 -0.53 -14.89
CA SER A 56 17.30 -1.74 -14.60
C SER A 56 16.60 -2.26 -15.87
N SER A 57 16.57 -3.57 -16.04
CA SER A 57 15.93 -4.28 -17.17
C SER A 57 14.41 -4.07 -17.19
N GLY A 58 13.93 -2.86 -17.17
CA GLY A 58 12.58 -2.39 -17.47
C GLY A 58 11.37 -3.20 -17.01
N LYS A 59 11.55 -4.40 -16.49
CA LYS A 59 10.44 -5.23 -16.09
C LYS A 59 9.85 -4.73 -14.77
N ALA A 60 8.76 -4.02 -14.92
CA ALA A 60 7.76 -3.79 -13.88
C ALA A 60 8.30 -3.21 -12.57
N ARG A 61 8.84 -1.99 -12.61
CA ARG A 61 8.95 -1.22 -11.38
C ARG A 61 7.55 -0.81 -10.95
N GLN A 62 6.94 -1.67 -10.20
CA GLN A 62 5.66 -1.40 -9.59
C GLN A 62 5.87 -0.50 -8.37
N GLN A 63 4.87 0.29 -8.07
CA GLN A 63 4.84 1.09 -6.87
C GLN A 63 4.84 0.17 -5.64
N ALA A 64 5.50 0.59 -4.56
CA ALA A 64 5.39 -0.12 -3.28
C ALA A 64 3.93 -0.19 -2.83
N ALA A 65 3.53 -1.32 -2.30
CA ALA A 65 2.27 -1.45 -1.60
C ALA A 65 2.34 -0.76 -0.23
N THR A 66 1.20 -0.46 0.35
CA THR A 66 1.12 0.10 1.70
C THR A 66 0.12 -0.68 2.51
N LEU A 67 0.53 -1.19 3.67
CA LEU A 67 -0.42 -1.71 4.64
C LEU A 67 -1.05 -0.53 5.39
N MET A 68 -2.36 -0.38 5.24
CA MET A 68 -3.14 0.52 6.11
C MET A 68 -3.53 -0.22 7.38
N PHE A 69 -3.42 0.46 8.52
CA PHE A 69 -3.82 -0.07 9.81
C PHE A 69 -4.55 1.00 10.63
N LYS A 70 -5.34 0.55 11.57
CA LYS A 70 -6.08 1.43 12.48
C LYS A 70 -5.30 1.73 13.74
N VAL A 71 -5.45 2.95 14.21
CA VAL A 71 -5.00 3.40 15.54
C VAL A 71 -6.15 4.05 16.28
N THR A 72 -6.09 3.99 17.59
CA THR A 72 -7.00 4.67 18.50
C THR A 72 -6.25 5.69 19.37
N ASN A 73 -6.97 6.64 19.94
CA ASN A 73 -6.41 7.65 20.86
C ASN A 73 -5.31 8.53 20.25
N PHE A 74 -5.34 8.74 18.93
CA PHE A 74 -4.42 9.65 18.29
C PHE A 74 -4.69 11.10 18.70
N ASN A 75 -3.63 11.78 19.17
CA ASN A 75 -3.72 13.21 19.53
C ASN A 75 -3.52 14.10 18.31
N ARG A 76 -4.61 14.45 17.63
CA ARG A 76 -4.58 15.35 16.46
C ARG A 76 -4.07 16.76 16.76
N HIS A 77 -4.03 17.16 18.02
CA HIS A 77 -3.58 18.49 18.46
C HIS A 77 -2.12 18.48 18.95
N ALA A 78 -1.38 17.40 18.71
CA ALA A 78 0.03 17.33 19.07
C ALA A 78 0.83 18.44 18.35
N ALA A 79 1.83 18.96 19.01
CA ALA A 79 2.73 19.96 18.45
C ALA A 79 3.43 19.40 17.18
N GLY A 80 3.50 20.22 16.15
CA GLY A 80 4.08 19.83 14.84
C GLY A 80 3.06 19.29 13.84
N LEU A 81 1.77 19.20 14.20
CA LEU A 81 0.69 18.80 13.31
C LEU A 81 -0.20 19.99 12.85
N GLU A 82 0.12 21.20 13.24
CA GLU A 82 -0.73 22.38 13.03
C GLU A 82 -1.02 22.65 11.54
N ASN A 83 -0.03 22.41 10.68
CA ASN A 83 -0.14 22.62 9.24
C ASN A 83 -0.43 21.31 8.45
N ALA A 84 -0.62 20.20 9.15
CA ALA A 84 -0.82 18.89 8.54
C ALA A 84 -2.30 18.49 8.46
N GLN A 85 -3.18 19.27 9.09
CA GLN A 85 -4.59 18.92 9.27
C GLN A 85 -5.49 19.52 8.21
N HIS A 86 -6.36 18.69 7.65
CA HIS A 86 -7.37 19.07 6.66
C HIS A 86 -8.69 18.34 6.98
N GLY A 87 -9.48 18.90 7.92
CA GLY A 87 -10.73 18.25 8.36
C GLY A 87 -10.48 16.89 9.02
N GLY A 88 -11.06 15.84 8.48
CA GLY A 88 -10.84 14.43 8.90
C GLY A 88 -9.61 13.77 8.30
N PHE A 89 -8.66 14.54 7.75
CA PHE A 89 -7.44 14.04 7.14
C PHE A 89 -6.23 14.73 7.74
N ILE A 90 -5.14 13.96 7.95
CA ILE A 90 -3.85 14.47 8.40
C ILE A 90 -2.76 13.93 7.49
N GLY A 91 -1.86 14.81 7.03
CA GLY A 91 -0.74 14.42 6.19
C GLY A 91 0.56 15.11 6.62
N VAL A 92 1.59 14.34 6.90
CA VAL A 92 2.93 14.84 7.27
C VAL A 92 3.85 14.71 6.07
N ALA A 93 4.47 15.82 5.67
CA ALA A 93 5.39 15.82 4.54
C ALA A 93 6.75 15.20 4.90
N GLY A 94 7.39 14.52 3.94
CA GLY A 94 8.67 13.84 4.14
C GLY A 94 9.86 14.73 4.47
N GLY A 95 9.74 16.05 4.18
CA GLY A 95 10.76 17.02 4.51
C GLY A 95 10.71 17.57 5.95
N THR A 96 9.68 17.21 6.72
CA THR A 96 9.52 17.66 8.10
C THR A 96 10.54 17.00 9.04
N ASP A 97 10.93 17.72 10.08
CA ASP A 97 11.85 17.17 11.10
C ASP A 97 11.26 15.96 11.81
N ALA A 98 9.93 15.93 11.97
CA ALA A 98 9.21 14.79 12.54
C ALA A 98 9.49 13.45 11.82
N TYR A 99 9.91 13.51 10.54
CA TYR A 99 10.27 12.32 9.77
C TYR A 99 11.75 12.29 9.42
N LYS A 100 12.26 13.36 8.78
CA LYS A 100 13.61 13.39 8.15
C LYS A 100 14.74 13.12 9.13
N ASN A 101 14.63 13.65 10.34
CA ASN A 101 15.65 13.53 11.38
C ASN A 101 15.24 12.59 12.52
N ASN A 102 14.17 11.80 12.33
CA ASN A 102 13.67 10.90 13.34
C ASN A 102 14.54 9.64 13.44
N ALA A 103 15.35 9.57 14.50
CA ALA A 103 16.32 8.50 14.68
C ALA A 103 15.67 7.11 14.75
N LYS A 104 14.46 6.98 15.32
CA LYS A 104 13.75 5.69 15.41
C LYS A 104 13.23 5.23 14.07
N ILE A 105 12.72 6.15 13.25
CA ILE A 105 12.31 5.87 11.87
C ILE A 105 13.50 5.47 11.01
N ILE A 106 14.60 6.21 11.12
CA ILE A 106 15.84 5.90 10.39
C ILE A 106 16.34 4.50 10.79
N ALA A 107 16.39 4.20 12.09
CA ALA A 107 16.82 2.88 12.58
C ALA A 107 15.91 1.76 12.08
N PHE A 108 14.59 1.95 12.12
CA PHE A 108 13.62 1.00 11.59
C PHE A 108 13.86 0.75 10.09
N ASN A 109 13.95 1.81 9.29
CA ASN A 109 14.13 1.72 7.86
C ASN A 109 15.47 1.08 7.47
N ASN A 110 16.54 1.36 8.20
CA ASN A 110 17.85 0.72 7.99
C ASN A 110 17.81 -0.78 8.30
N LYS A 111 17.07 -1.19 9.33
CA LYS A 111 16.96 -2.59 9.75
C LYS A 111 16.05 -3.40 8.83
N TYR A 112 14.90 -2.86 8.46
CA TYR A 112 13.85 -3.59 7.74
C TYR A 112 13.75 -3.26 6.25
N GLY A 113 14.38 -2.17 5.79
CA GLY A 113 14.46 -1.83 4.38
C GLY A 113 15.02 -2.94 3.50
N PRO A 114 16.14 -3.58 3.87
CA PRO A 114 16.66 -4.74 3.15
C PRO A 114 15.70 -5.95 3.12
N GLN A 115 14.75 -6.02 4.05
CA GLN A 115 13.72 -7.06 4.11
C GLN A 115 12.44 -6.67 3.34
N GLY A 116 12.42 -5.49 2.71
CA GLY A 116 11.29 -5.01 1.91
C GLY A 116 10.25 -4.20 2.69
N PHE A 117 10.59 -3.63 3.86
CA PHE A 117 9.67 -2.81 4.65
C PHE A 117 10.27 -1.46 5.03
N ALA A 118 9.47 -0.41 4.95
CA ALA A 118 9.88 0.90 5.42
C ALA A 118 8.69 1.72 5.94
N LEU A 119 8.96 2.59 6.89
CA LEU A 119 8.02 3.59 7.33
C LEU A 119 8.22 4.86 6.50
N LYS A 120 7.16 5.34 5.86
CA LYS A 120 7.14 6.62 5.14
C LYS A 120 6.50 7.70 6.02
N PRO A 121 6.59 8.98 5.65
CA PRO A 121 5.77 10.02 6.25
C PRO A 121 4.31 9.60 6.20
N PHE A 122 3.64 9.68 7.33
CA PHE A 122 2.27 9.19 7.40
C PHE A 122 1.28 10.17 6.80
N ASN A 123 0.24 9.62 6.22
CA ASN A 123 -1.05 10.27 6.09
C ASN A 123 -2.12 9.36 6.68
N MET A 124 -3.18 9.96 7.16
CA MET A 124 -4.23 9.23 7.83
C MET A 124 -5.58 9.91 7.66
N ALA A 125 -6.62 9.12 7.70
CA ALA A 125 -8.00 9.58 7.64
C ALA A 125 -8.78 9.06 8.83
N GLN A 126 -9.67 9.90 9.36
CA GLN A 126 -10.60 9.53 10.41
C GLN A 126 -11.53 8.43 9.90
N ASP A 127 -11.86 7.45 10.76
CA ASP A 127 -12.78 6.38 10.37
C ASP A 127 -14.19 6.95 10.10
N ALA A 128 -14.70 6.69 8.90
CA ALA A 128 -16.00 7.21 8.45
C ALA A 128 -17.19 6.60 9.21
N ALA A 129 -17.04 5.41 9.77
CA ALA A 129 -18.08 4.78 10.59
C ALA A 129 -18.35 5.58 11.89
N GLU A 130 -17.35 6.33 12.35
CA GLU A 130 -17.44 7.25 13.49
C GLU A 130 -17.59 8.72 13.04
N GLY A 131 -17.62 8.95 11.73
CA GLY A 131 -17.34 10.23 11.07
C GLY A 131 -18.31 11.38 11.29
N SER A 132 -19.39 11.18 12.02
CA SER A 132 -20.21 12.29 12.53
C SER A 132 -19.76 12.78 13.91
N ASN A 133 -18.82 12.09 14.55
CA ASN A 133 -18.27 12.46 15.83
C ASN A 133 -16.90 13.13 15.64
N PRO A 134 -16.76 14.45 15.85
CA PRO A 134 -15.48 15.14 15.75
C PRO A 134 -14.48 14.69 16.83
N LEU A 135 -14.92 13.91 17.81
CA LEU A 135 -14.10 13.27 18.83
C LEU A 135 -13.75 11.81 18.50
N ALA A 136 -14.11 11.34 17.29
CA ALA A 136 -13.77 9.98 16.87
C ALA A 136 -12.27 9.75 17.04
N SER A 137 -11.94 8.71 17.78
CA SER A 137 -10.58 8.39 18.21
C SER A 137 -9.88 7.43 17.25
N GLU A 138 -10.61 6.87 16.27
CA GLU A 138 -10.09 5.88 15.32
C GLU A 138 -9.65 6.50 14.01
N TRP A 139 -8.45 6.13 13.58
CA TRP A 139 -7.82 6.65 12.37
C TRP A 139 -7.19 5.52 11.56
N TRP A 140 -7.39 5.57 10.25
CA TRP A 140 -6.69 4.73 9.29
C TRP A 140 -5.37 5.36 8.88
N VAL A 141 -4.27 4.69 9.19
CA VAL A 141 -2.91 5.18 8.96
C VAL A 141 -2.33 4.53 7.70
N ASN A 142 -1.83 5.37 6.80
CA ASN A 142 -1.10 4.98 5.59
C ASN A 142 0.39 5.33 5.79
N MET A 143 1.21 4.36 6.19
CA MET A 143 2.59 4.62 6.60
C MET A 143 3.54 3.47 6.29
N LEU A 144 3.13 2.20 6.46
CA LEU A 144 4.00 1.05 6.28
C LEU A 144 4.06 0.66 4.80
N LEU A 145 5.19 0.94 4.16
CA LEU A 145 5.50 0.48 2.81
C LEU A 145 5.93 -0.98 2.80
N VAL A 146 5.48 -1.68 1.76
CA VAL A 146 5.88 -3.05 1.44
C VAL A 146 6.41 -3.07 0.01
N PHE A 147 7.69 -3.35 -0.15
CA PHE A 147 8.36 -3.41 -1.43
C PHE A 147 8.31 -4.81 -2.03
N ASN A 148 8.64 -4.90 -3.30
CA ASN A 148 8.71 -6.17 -4.03
C ASN A 148 7.37 -6.94 -4.00
N VAL A 149 6.28 -6.24 -4.26
CA VAL A 149 4.95 -6.83 -4.40
C VAL A 149 4.52 -6.72 -5.84
N ASP A 150 4.11 -7.82 -6.45
CA ASP A 150 3.44 -7.77 -7.74
C ASP A 150 1.93 -7.59 -7.54
N GLY A 151 1.43 -6.39 -7.77
CA GLY A 151 0.02 -6.02 -7.60
C GLY A 151 -0.95 -6.80 -8.49
N ARG A 152 -0.44 -7.56 -9.48
CA ARG A 152 -1.22 -8.46 -10.33
C ARG A 152 -1.36 -9.87 -9.75
N ALA A 153 -0.47 -10.25 -8.83
CA ALA A 153 -0.34 -11.62 -8.35
C ALA A 153 -1.16 -11.83 -7.08
N TYR A 154 -2.30 -12.49 -7.22
CA TYR A 154 -3.13 -12.91 -6.11
C TYR A 154 -3.04 -14.43 -5.94
N ASN A 155 -2.97 -14.93 -4.71
CA ASN A 155 -2.87 -16.38 -4.45
C ASN A 155 -4.05 -17.16 -5.04
N ARG A 156 -5.24 -16.55 -5.06
CA ARG A 156 -6.44 -17.14 -5.69
C ARG A 156 -6.30 -17.39 -7.20
N ASP A 157 -5.40 -16.67 -7.87
CA ASP A 157 -5.21 -16.75 -9.32
C ASP A 157 -4.07 -17.69 -9.73
N LYS A 158 -3.35 -18.29 -8.76
CA LYS A 158 -2.29 -19.25 -9.03
C LYS A 158 -2.80 -20.41 -9.87
N GLY A 159 -2.08 -20.72 -10.94
CA GLY A 159 -2.47 -21.77 -11.90
C GLY A 159 -3.49 -21.36 -12.97
N THR A 160 -3.94 -20.10 -12.97
CA THR A 160 -4.84 -19.56 -14.00
C THR A 160 -4.06 -18.75 -15.05
N SER A 161 -4.72 -18.43 -16.17
CA SER A 161 -4.14 -17.61 -17.25
C SER A 161 -3.85 -16.18 -16.84
N ILE A 162 -4.51 -15.66 -15.80
CA ILE A 162 -4.35 -14.28 -15.32
C ILE A 162 -3.27 -14.13 -14.25
N PHE A 163 -2.73 -15.22 -13.71
CA PHE A 163 -1.57 -15.13 -12.83
C PHE A 163 -0.35 -14.70 -13.67
N PRO A 164 0.40 -13.66 -13.25
CA PRO A 164 1.51 -13.14 -14.05
C PRO A 164 2.62 -14.16 -14.24
N LYS A 165 2.88 -14.55 -15.50
CA LYS A 165 3.94 -15.50 -15.85
C LYS A 165 5.35 -14.89 -15.74
N ASP A 166 5.41 -13.57 -15.76
CA ASP A 166 6.63 -12.75 -15.68
C ASP A 166 6.88 -12.19 -14.28
N MET A 167 6.14 -12.67 -13.28
CA MET A 167 6.37 -12.29 -11.88
C MET A 167 7.81 -12.62 -11.49
N ARG A 168 8.48 -11.63 -10.91
CA ARG A 168 9.86 -11.81 -10.44
C ARG A 168 9.88 -12.77 -9.26
N SER A 169 10.93 -13.58 -9.19
CA SER A 169 11.11 -14.57 -8.13
C SER A 169 11.33 -13.94 -6.74
N ASP A 170 11.80 -12.69 -6.70
CA ASP A 170 12.01 -11.91 -5.48
C ASP A 170 10.78 -11.07 -5.07
N TYR A 171 9.67 -11.20 -5.80
CA TYR A 171 8.42 -10.49 -5.50
C TYR A 171 7.43 -11.39 -4.75
N MET A 172 6.65 -10.76 -3.89
CA MET A 172 5.52 -11.38 -3.18
C MET A 172 4.23 -11.22 -3.97
N THR A 173 3.31 -12.15 -3.79
CA THR A 173 1.90 -11.90 -4.14
C THR A 173 1.30 -10.87 -3.19
N VAL A 174 0.17 -10.29 -3.57
CA VAL A 174 -0.56 -9.33 -2.73
C VAL A 174 -0.94 -9.96 -1.39
N ASP A 175 -1.39 -11.21 -1.42
CA ASP A 175 -1.82 -11.93 -0.22
C ASP A 175 -0.63 -12.23 0.72
N ASP A 176 0.50 -12.67 0.16
CA ASP A 176 1.70 -12.97 0.95
C ASP A 176 2.30 -11.67 1.54
N ALA A 177 2.29 -10.59 0.77
CA ALA A 177 2.72 -9.26 1.24
C ALA A 177 1.85 -8.74 2.38
N TYR A 178 0.54 -8.95 2.31
CA TYR A 178 -0.38 -8.58 3.39
C TYR A 178 -0.06 -9.35 4.69
N VAL A 179 0.15 -10.66 4.59
CA VAL A 179 0.51 -11.49 5.75
C VAL A 179 1.86 -11.06 6.34
N ALA A 180 2.86 -10.81 5.48
CA ALA A 180 4.17 -10.36 5.91
C ALA A 180 4.12 -8.99 6.58
N ALA A 181 3.38 -8.03 6.00
CA ALA A 181 3.23 -6.69 6.54
C ALA A 181 2.51 -6.69 7.91
N LYS A 182 1.51 -7.55 8.10
CA LYS A 182 0.86 -7.68 9.42
C LYS A 182 1.83 -8.10 10.51
N LYS A 183 2.77 -8.99 10.21
CA LYS A 183 3.80 -9.40 11.17
C LYS A 183 4.73 -8.25 11.56
N VAL A 184 4.96 -7.29 10.66
CA VAL A 184 5.79 -6.11 10.96
C VAL A 184 5.18 -5.25 12.06
N LEU A 185 3.84 -5.19 12.16
CA LEU A 185 3.16 -4.47 13.24
C LEU A 185 3.44 -5.06 14.63
N GLU A 186 3.85 -6.33 14.68
CA GLU A 186 4.17 -7.07 15.90
C GLU A 186 5.66 -6.99 16.29
N TYR A 187 6.49 -6.35 15.46
CA TYR A 187 7.92 -6.21 15.75
C TYR A 187 8.15 -5.23 16.91
N ASP A 188 9.08 -5.57 17.79
CA ASP A 188 9.42 -4.77 18.99
C ASP A 188 9.79 -3.32 18.64
N ASP A 189 10.36 -3.09 17.46
CA ASP A 189 10.76 -1.75 17.01
C ASP A 189 9.61 -0.94 16.38
N PHE A 190 8.50 -1.58 16.00
CA PHE A 190 7.42 -0.92 15.26
C PHE A 190 6.69 0.12 16.13
N LEU A 191 6.18 -0.27 17.29
CA LEU A 191 5.49 0.67 18.18
C LEU A 191 6.38 1.81 18.66
N PRO A 192 7.64 1.58 19.07
CA PRO A 192 8.56 2.69 19.40
C PRO A 192 8.81 3.64 18.22
N ALA A 193 8.87 3.11 17.00
CA ALA A 193 9.01 3.95 15.80
C ALA A 193 7.72 4.74 15.53
N LEU A 194 6.54 4.12 15.60
CA LEU A 194 5.26 4.79 15.44
C LEU A 194 5.08 5.91 16.48
N ARG A 195 5.31 5.60 17.76
CA ARG A 195 5.18 6.56 18.88
C ARG A 195 6.20 7.69 18.86
N SER A 196 7.18 7.64 17.97
CA SER A 196 8.11 8.75 17.78
C SER A 196 7.58 9.86 16.86
N PHE A 197 6.44 9.64 16.22
CA PHE A 197 5.74 10.69 15.48
C PHE A 197 4.81 11.49 16.38
N PRO A 198 4.64 12.80 16.10
CA PRO A 198 3.68 13.62 16.83
C PRO A 198 2.29 13.01 16.82
N GLY A 199 1.66 12.96 17.99
CA GLY A 199 0.28 12.48 18.15
C GLY A 199 0.11 10.99 18.41
N PHE A 200 1.20 10.21 18.35
CA PHE A 200 1.18 8.76 18.63
C PHE A 200 1.83 8.39 19.97
N GLU A 201 2.14 9.35 20.82
CA GLU A 201 2.83 9.17 22.12
C GLU A 201 2.09 8.22 23.09
#